data_97601f0b5488f15b95caceb3a0e850ba
#
_entry.id   97601f0b5488f15b95caceb3a0e850ba
#
_cell.length_a   1.000
_cell.length_b   1.000
_cell.length_c   1.000
_cell.angle_alpha   90.00
_cell.angle_beta   90.00
_cell.angle_gamma   90.00
#
_symmetry.space_group_name_H-M   'P 1'
#
loop_
_entity.id
_entity.type
_entity.pdbx_description
1 polymer ?
#
loop_
_entity_poly.entity_id
_entity_poly.type
_entity_poly.pdbx_seq_one_letter_code
_entity_poly.pdbx_strand_id
1 'polypeptide(L)'
;MGTRISFTAAILLSLVLAACANPEAKQASMQAAQAEADAKDDATCREKGLAPATEPYEACRNSLVLARADEASAQERRRLEFQKTLGAGTSSYTGR
;
A
#
# COMPACT_ATOMS: atom_id res chain seq x y z
N MET A 1 -36.36 -15.78 19.11
CA MET A 1 -35.60 -14.50 19.01
C MET A 1 -34.14 -14.65 18.60
N GLY A 2 -33.54 -15.82 18.61
CA GLY A 2 -32.15 -16.03 18.19
C GLY A 2 -31.89 -16.05 16.70
N THR A 3 -32.88 -16.30 15.86
CA THR A 3 -32.72 -16.51 14.42
C THR A 3 -32.58 -15.21 13.60
N ARG A 4 -33.07 -14.11 14.14
CA ARG A 4 -33.01 -12.81 13.40
C ARG A 4 -31.63 -12.13 13.43
N ILE A 5 -30.83 -12.40 14.45
CA ILE A 5 -29.50 -11.83 14.61
C ILE A 5 -28.49 -12.48 13.66
N SER A 6 -28.66 -13.77 13.37
CA SER A 6 -27.76 -14.51 12.48
C SER A 6 -27.83 -14.05 11.02
N PHE A 7 -29.01 -13.68 10.53
CA PHE A 7 -29.18 -13.20 9.17
C PHE A 7 -28.56 -11.82 8.93
N THR A 8 -28.69 -10.92 9.90
CA THR A 8 -28.09 -9.58 9.79
C THR A 8 -26.57 -9.62 9.87
N ALA A 9 -26.01 -10.49 10.71
CA ALA A 9 -24.55 -10.68 10.79
C ALA A 9 -23.96 -11.26 9.50
N ALA A 10 -24.65 -12.20 8.86
CA ALA A 10 -24.22 -12.80 7.59
C ALA A 10 -24.25 -11.78 6.42
N ILE A 11 -25.25 -10.92 6.38
CA ILE A 11 -25.39 -9.87 5.35
C ILE A 11 -24.27 -8.81 5.52
N LEU A 12 -23.97 -8.41 6.76
CA LEU A 12 -22.90 -7.45 7.04
C LEU A 12 -21.53 -8.00 6.65
N LEU A 13 -21.28 -9.28 6.91
CA LEU A 13 -20.02 -9.94 6.54
C LEU A 13 -19.85 -10.02 5.01
N SER A 14 -20.93 -10.29 4.28
CA SER A 14 -20.92 -10.33 2.82
C SER A 14 -20.62 -8.95 2.19
N LEU A 15 -21.12 -7.87 2.79
CA LEU A 15 -20.87 -6.51 2.32
C LEU A 15 -19.38 -6.11 2.50
N VAL A 16 -18.74 -6.53 3.59
CA VAL A 16 -17.32 -6.26 3.83
C VAL A 16 -16.44 -6.98 2.79
N LEU A 17 -16.76 -8.22 2.46
CA LEU A 17 -16.04 -8.98 1.44
C LEU A 17 -16.21 -8.40 0.02
N ALA A 18 -17.40 -7.91 -0.32
CA ALA A 18 -17.65 -7.25 -1.59
C ALA A 18 -16.89 -5.93 -1.73
N ALA A 19 -16.72 -5.17 -0.64
CA ALA A 19 -15.94 -3.92 -0.61
C ALA A 19 -14.44 -4.16 -0.91
N CYS A 20 -13.85 -5.27 -0.45
CA CYS A 20 -12.46 -5.63 -0.73
C CYS A 20 -12.22 -6.02 -2.20
N ALA A 21 -13.24 -6.51 -2.91
CA ALA A 21 -13.17 -6.92 -4.30
C ALA A 21 -13.50 -5.78 -5.29
N ASN A 22 -14.01 -4.65 -4.81
CA ASN A 22 -14.42 -3.53 -5.65
C ASN A 22 -13.20 -2.69 -6.07
N PRO A 23 -12.96 -2.46 -7.38
CA PRO A 23 -11.86 -1.63 -7.86
C PRO A 23 -11.94 -0.17 -7.41
N GLU A 24 -13.14 0.38 -7.24
CA GLU A 24 -13.33 1.74 -6.72
C GLU A 24 -12.87 1.88 -5.26
N ALA A 25 -13.18 0.90 -4.42
CA ALA A 25 -12.71 0.86 -3.03
C ALA A 25 -11.19 0.75 -2.95
N LYS A 26 -10.57 -0.02 -3.84
CA LYS A 26 -9.12 -0.14 -3.95
C LYS A 26 -8.47 1.18 -4.36
N GLN A 27 -9.05 1.87 -5.33
CA GLN A 27 -8.57 3.17 -5.79
C GLN A 27 -8.69 4.25 -4.70
N ALA A 28 -9.82 4.29 -3.97
CA ALA A 28 -10.01 5.18 -2.83
C ALA A 28 -8.99 4.90 -1.71
N SER A 29 -8.68 3.64 -1.43
CA SER A 29 -7.65 3.22 -0.48
C SER A 29 -6.26 3.68 -0.89
N MET A 30 -5.91 3.59 -2.16
CA MET A 30 -4.62 4.08 -2.70
C MET A 30 -4.51 5.60 -2.61
N GLN A 31 -5.57 6.34 -2.90
CA GLN A 31 -5.60 7.79 -2.76
C GLN A 31 -5.46 8.23 -1.31
N ALA A 32 -6.12 7.53 -0.38
CA ALA A 32 -5.99 7.81 1.05
C ALA A 32 -4.56 7.55 1.55
N ALA A 33 -3.91 6.47 1.13
CA ALA A 33 -2.52 6.17 1.45
C ALA A 33 -1.55 7.23 0.90
N GLN A 34 -1.81 7.72 -0.30
CA GLN A 34 -1.02 8.79 -0.91
C GLN A 34 -1.16 10.12 -0.14
N ALA A 35 -2.39 10.49 0.22
CA ALA A 35 -2.65 11.69 1.02
C ALA A 35 -1.97 11.63 2.39
N GLU A 36 -1.96 10.46 3.04
CA GLU A 36 -1.25 10.25 4.30
C GLU A 36 0.26 10.40 4.13
N ALA A 37 0.83 9.83 3.07
CA ALA A 37 2.25 9.96 2.76
C ALA A 37 2.63 11.42 2.50
N ASP A 38 1.82 12.15 1.73
CA ASP A 38 2.04 13.57 1.47
C ASP A 38 1.99 14.42 2.74
N ALA A 39 1.05 14.12 3.65
CA ALA A 39 0.96 14.81 4.93
C ALA A 39 2.19 14.54 5.82
N LYS A 40 2.71 13.33 5.83
CA LYS A 40 3.95 12.97 6.56
C LYS A 40 5.17 13.67 6.00
N ASP A 41 5.29 13.74 4.69
CA ASP A 41 6.38 14.43 4.01
C ASP A 41 6.35 15.94 4.30
N ASP A 42 5.17 16.54 4.25
CA ASP A 42 4.97 17.95 4.60
C ASP A 42 5.42 18.22 6.05
N ALA A 43 4.97 17.40 6.99
CA ALA A 43 5.35 17.51 8.39
C ALA A 43 6.88 17.36 8.57
N THR A 44 7.50 16.39 7.92
CA THR A 44 8.93 16.14 7.98
C THR A 44 9.75 17.34 7.47
N CYS A 45 9.34 17.92 6.34
CA CYS A 45 10.05 19.08 5.78
C CYS A 45 9.85 20.35 6.60
N ARG A 46 8.66 20.53 7.21
CA ARG A 46 8.40 21.64 8.14
C ARG A 46 9.21 21.51 9.43
N GLU A 47 9.34 20.32 9.98
CA GLU A 47 10.16 20.05 11.18
C GLU A 47 11.64 20.40 10.96
N LYS A 48 12.12 20.31 9.73
CA LYS A 48 13.47 20.75 9.35
C LYS A 48 13.59 22.28 9.22
N GLY A 49 12.52 23.02 9.49
CA GLY A 49 12.50 24.48 9.41
C GLY A 49 12.32 25.02 7.99
N LEU A 50 11.88 24.16 7.05
CA LEU A 50 11.66 24.57 5.66
C LEU A 50 10.25 25.12 5.49
N ALA A 51 10.13 26.30 4.89
CA ALA A 51 8.85 26.95 4.65
C ALA A 51 8.20 26.40 3.37
N PRO A 52 6.88 26.10 3.36
CA PRO A 52 6.18 25.71 2.14
C PRO A 52 6.35 26.73 1.00
N ALA A 53 6.31 26.24 -0.22
CA ALA A 53 6.49 27.04 -1.45
C ALA A 53 7.89 27.66 -1.60
N THR A 54 8.88 27.17 -0.87
CA THR A 54 10.29 27.54 -1.08
C THR A 54 11.01 26.41 -1.82
N GLU A 55 12.09 26.75 -2.52
CA GLU A 55 12.90 25.77 -3.25
C GLU A 55 13.50 24.68 -2.32
N PRO A 56 14.05 24.97 -1.13
CA PRO A 56 14.51 23.94 -0.21
C PRO A 56 13.41 23.00 0.28
N TYR A 57 12.20 23.50 0.47
CA TYR A 57 11.04 22.68 0.84
C TYR A 57 10.67 21.72 -0.28
N GLU A 58 10.59 22.19 -1.52
CA GLU A 58 10.30 21.34 -2.67
C GLU A 58 11.38 20.27 -2.89
N ALA A 59 12.64 20.62 -2.72
CA ALA A 59 13.74 19.67 -2.77
C ALA A 59 13.63 18.58 -1.69
N CYS A 60 13.25 18.96 -0.47
CA CYS A 60 12.96 18.03 0.62
C CYS A 60 11.83 17.08 0.26
N ARG A 61 10.70 17.61 -0.23
CA ARG A 61 9.55 16.80 -0.65
C ARG A 61 9.93 15.82 -1.74
N ASN A 62 10.63 16.27 -2.76
CA ASN A 62 11.06 15.43 -3.88
C ASN A 62 12.00 14.30 -3.42
N SER A 63 12.91 14.58 -2.50
CA SER A 63 13.83 13.56 -1.98
C SER A 63 13.07 12.45 -1.23
N LEU A 64 12.02 12.77 -0.49
CA LEU A 64 11.19 11.80 0.22
C LEU A 64 10.36 10.94 -0.75
N VAL A 65 9.83 11.54 -1.81
CA VAL A 65 9.10 10.81 -2.86
C VAL A 65 10.03 9.82 -3.57
N LEU A 66 11.24 10.24 -3.93
CA LEU A 66 12.23 9.38 -4.58
C LEU A 66 12.65 8.23 -3.66
N ALA A 67 12.87 8.49 -2.38
CA ALA A 67 13.23 7.45 -1.40
C ALA A 67 12.14 6.38 -1.30
N ARG A 68 10.87 6.77 -1.29
CA ARG A 68 9.76 5.80 -1.31
C ARG A 68 9.69 5.00 -2.61
N ALA A 69 9.94 5.63 -3.74
CA ALA A 69 9.99 4.94 -5.03
C ALA A 69 11.11 3.90 -5.08
N ASP A 70 12.27 4.22 -4.52
CA ASP A 70 13.40 3.29 -4.42
C ASP A 70 13.08 2.11 -3.51
N GLU A 71 12.45 2.35 -2.36
CA GLU A 71 12.01 1.30 -1.45
C GLU A 71 10.97 0.38 -2.10
N ALA A 72 9.99 0.94 -2.80
CA ALA A 72 8.97 0.17 -3.52
C ALA A 72 9.60 -0.72 -4.59
N SER A 73 10.54 -0.19 -5.36
CA SER A 73 11.25 -0.96 -6.38
C SER A 73 12.14 -2.06 -5.78
N ALA A 74 12.76 -1.79 -4.64
CA ALA A 74 13.56 -2.78 -3.91
C ALA A 74 12.68 -3.91 -3.36
N GLN A 75 11.50 -3.61 -2.85
CA GLN A 75 10.53 -4.61 -2.40
C GLN A 75 10.05 -5.47 -3.55
N GLU A 76 9.75 -4.88 -4.69
CA GLU A 76 9.31 -5.62 -5.88
C GLU A 76 10.42 -6.56 -6.38
N ARG A 77 11.67 -6.12 -6.43
CA ARG A 77 12.81 -6.99 -6.77
C ARG A 77 12.90 -8.18 -5.81
N ARG A 78 12.83 -7.95 -4.49
CA ARG A 78 12.85 -9.04 -3.49
C ARG A 78 11.69 -10.01 -3.67
N ARG A 79 10.50 -9.49 -3.98
CA ARG A 79 9.32 -10.32 -4.24
C ARG A 79 9.53 -11.21 -5.47
N LEU A 80 10.04 -10.65 -6.56
CA LEU A 80 10.31 -11.39 -7.80
C LEU A 80 11.40 -12.46 -7.59
N GLU A 81 12.46 -12.14 -6.85
CA GLU A 81 13.50 -13.11 -6.49
C GLU A 81 12.94 -14.25 -5.64
N PHE A 82 12.11 -13.93 -4.67
CA PHE A 82 11.44 -14.93 -3.84
C PHE A 82 10.55 -15.85 -4.68
N GLN A 83 9.75 -15.29 -5.56
CA GLN A 83 8.91 -16.07 -6.48
C GLN A 83 9.75 -16.95 -7.40
N LYS A 84 10.86 -16.44 -7.90
CA LYS A 84 11.82 -17.19 -8.73
C LYS A 84 12.42 -18.35 -7.97
N THR A 85 12.80 -18.15 -6.72
CA THR A 85 13.33 -19.20 -5.84
C THR A 85 12.28 -20.28 -5.57
N LEU A 86 11.04 -19.91 -5.30
CA LEU A 86 9.93 -20.86 -5.12
C LEU A 86 9.64 -21.63 -6.41
N GLY A 87 9.60 -20.95 -7.54
CA GLY A 87 9.40 -21.57 -8.85
C GLY A 87 10.52 -22.53 -9.22
N ALA A 88 11.77 -22.18 -8.97
CA ALA A 88 12.93 -23.04 -9.18
C ALA A 88 12.90 -24.28 -8.28
N GLY A 89 12.52 -24.11 -7.00
CA GLY A 89 12.34 -25.22 -6.08
C GLY A 89 11.24 -26.20 -6.51
N THR A 90 10.10 -25.67 -6.95
CA THR A 90 8.98 -26.46 -7.47
C THR A 90 9.35 -27.18 -8.78
N SER A 91 10.03 -26.50 -9.68
CA SER A 91 10.51 -27.06 -10.95
C SER A 91 11.50 -28.20 -10.71
N SER A 92 12.39 -28.08 -9.74
CA SER A 92 13.34 -29.13 -9.33
C SER A 92 12.62 -30.36 -8.79
N TYR A 93 11.51 -30.18 -8.08
CA TYR A 93 10.72 -31.28 -7.53
C TYR A 93 9.89 -31.99 -8.60
N THR A 94 9.34 -31.28 -9.55
CA THR A 94 8.50 -31.81 -10.64
C THR A 94 9.29 -32.31 -11.85
N GLY A 95 10.56 -32.02 -11.92
CA GLY A 95 11.45 -32.40 -13.03
C GLY A 95 11.81 -33.86 -13.08
N ARG A 96 11.01 -34.72 -12.43
CA ARG A 96 11.14 -36.17 -12.41
C ARG A 96 9.80 -36.86 -12.55
#